data_595b3ba4295c11822450531977aed950
#
_entry.id   595b3ba4295c11822450531977aed950
#
_cell.length_a   1.000
_cell.length_b   1.000
_cell.length_c   1.000
_cell.angle_alpha   90.00
_cell.angle_beta   90.00
_cell.angle_gamma   90.00
#
_symmetry.space_group_name_H-M   'P 1'
#
loop_
_entity.id
_entity.type
_entity.pdbx_description
1 polymer ?
#
loop_
_entity_poly.entity_id
_entity_poly.type
_entity_poly.pdbx_seq_one_letter_code
_entity_poly.pdbx_strand_id
1 'polypeptide(L)'
;MQEILINNAVHETRVAVLEDGVLQELRIERNADVSLIGNIYLGVVGKVLPGMQSAFVEIGLPRAAFLHVSDMRQAHQENGGTLPIERLLHDGQVVLVQVAKDPIGTKGARLTTEISLAGRLLVYLPYTSHIGVSQKIEDEAERERLKKAVAKLTEEQGIPKGGFIVRTSGEDAKPEDFVNDMKYLEKLWLDIEAKTHIAGAPCLLYSDVSISQRVLRDIVTEQTGKIIVDNPEVFEELQRFGKKFVPEAVELLELYNSERPLFDQYNLEKEIEASLSRRVDLKSGGYLIIDQTEAMTTIDVNTGAFVGRRDFSDTIYKTNLEASQAIARQLRLRNLGGIIIVDFIDMDSKEHEQGVLTELRKAVARDRNRISISEFTSLGLVQITRKRTRESLAHTLCETCPTCGGRGEIKTARTVCYEILREVVREYHQFKDAKEFRILASQSVIDLFLDEESEALALVGDSIQKPITLSVETEYNQEQYDVLVL
;
A
#
# COMPACT_ATOMS: atom_id res chain seq x y z
N MET A 1 17.77 -18.18 -1.59
CA MET A 1 17.14 -18.46 -2.88
C MET A 1 15.75 -17.86 -2.88
N GLN A 2 15.39 -17.10 -3.92
CA GLN A 2 14.06 -16.48 -4.03
C GLN A 2 13.11 -17.42 -4.77
N GLU A 3 11.90 -17.60 -4.26
CA GLU A 3 10.80 -18.33 -4.89
C GLU A 3 9.60 -17.38 -5.06
N ILE A 4 8.90 -17.48 -6.18
CA ILE A 4 7.71 -16.67 -6.45
C ILE A 4 6.54 -17.61 -6.66
N LEU A 5 5.46 -17.39 -5.91
CA LEU A 5 4.23 -18.19 -6.01
C LEU A 5 3.12 -17.30 -6.55
N ILE A 6 2.44 -17.76 -7.58
CA ILE A 6 1.31 -17.08 -8.21
C ILE A 6 0.09 -17.96 -8.04
N ASN A 7 -0.83 -17.53 -7.18
CA ASN A 7 -2.12 -18.15 -6.98
C ASN A 7 -3.18 -17.32 -7.69
N ASN A 8 -3.82 -17.90 -8.69
CA ASN A 8 -4.86 -17.23 -9.47
C ASN A 8 -6.19 -17.93 -9.28
N ALA A 9 -7.10 -17.26 -8.58
CA ALA A 9 -8.47 -17.68 -8.37
C ALA A 9 -9.44 -16.84 -9.21
N VAL A 10 -10.69 -17.28 -9.32
CA VAL A 10 -11.74 -16.59 -10.10
C VAL A 10 -11.97 -15.14 -9.63
N HIS A 11 -11.73 -14.85 -8.36
CA HIS A 11 -12.03 -13.56 -7.74
C HIS A 11 -10.80 -12.69 -7.47
N GLU A 12 -9.61 -13.29 -7.39
CA GLU A 12 -8.37 -12.55 -7.13
C GLU A 12 -7.12 -13.29 -7.62
N THR A 13 -6.06 -12.54 -7.87
CA THR A 13 -4.71 -13.05 -8.11
C THR A 13 -3.81 -12.63 -6.95
N ARG A 14 -3.14 -13.60 -6.33
CA ARG A 14 -2.20 -13.38 -5.24
C ARG A 14 -0.79 -13.78 -5.67
N VAL A 15 0.17 -12.92 -5.38
CA VAL A 15 1.59 -13.18 -5.65
C VAL A 15 2.37 -13.08 -4.34
N ALA A 16 3.01 -14.18 -3.97
CA ALA A 16 3.89 -14.24 -2.82
C ALA A 16 5.35 -14.38 -3.25
N VAL A 17 6.23 -13.57 -2.65
CA VAL A 17 7.68 -13.66 -2.84
C VAL A 17 8.30 -14.19 -1.55
N LEU A 18 8.95 -15.33 -1.64
CA LEU A 18 9.64 -15.97 -0.54
C LEU A 18 11.16 -15.83 -0.72
N GLU A 19 11.87 -15.61 0.38
CA GLU A 19 13.32 -15.71 0.45
C GLU A 19 13.66 -16.80 1.50
N ASP A 20 14.33 -17.84 1.05
CA ASP A 20 14.68 -19.01 1.89
C ASP A 20 13.45 -19.60 2.63
N GLY A 21 12.34 -19.71 1.94
CA GLY A 21 11.08 -20.25 2.45
C GLY A 21 10.27 -19.31 3.35
N VAL A 22 10.72 -18.06 3.58
CA VAL A 22 10.03 -17.06 4.41
C VAL A 22 9.37 -16.00 3.54
N LEU A 23 8.09 -15.73 3.78
CA LEU A 23 7.31 -14.72 3.05
C LEU A 23 7.87 -13.31 3.28
N GLN A 24 8.26 -12.65 2.20
CA GLN A 24 8.84 -11.30 2.22
C GLN A 24 7.93 -10.24 1.61
N GLU A 25 7.15 -10.60 0.60
CA GLU A 25 6.25 -9.68 -0.07
C GLU A 25 4.99 -10.43 -0.49
N LEU A 26 3.84 -9.79 -0.29
CA LEU A 26 2.54 -10.26 -0.77
C LEU A 26 1.91 -9.17 -1.63
N ARG A 27 1.38 -9.58 -2.78
CA ARG A 27 0.56 -8.73 -3.65
C ARG A 27 -0.76 -9.41 -3.89
N ILE A 28 -1.83 -8.66 -3.76
CA ILE A 28 -3.20 -9.12 -4.00
C ILE A 28 -3.83 -8.16 -5.01
N GLU A 29 -4.41 -8.69 -6.05
CA GLU A 29 -5.19 -7.95 -7.04
C GLU A 29 -6.54 -8.63 -7.19
N ARG A 30 -7.60 -7.97 -6.78
CA ARG A 30 -8.97 -8.46 -6.92
C ARG A 30 -9.52 -8.09 -8.29
N ASN A 31 -10.25 -9.00 -8.92
CA ASN A 31 -10.82 -8.76 -10.24
C ASN A 31 -11.80 -7.57 -10.27
N ALA A 32 -12.38 -7.21 -9.11
CA ALA A 32 -13.22 -6.03 -8.96
C ALA A 32 -12.41 -4.71 -8.86
N ASP A 33 -11.13 -4.78 -8.44
CA ASP A 33 -10.29 -3.64 -8.12
C ASP A 33 -8.90 -3.75 -8.81
N VAL A 34 -8.90 -4.09 -10.11
CA VAL A 34 -7.65 -4.16 -10.89
C VAL A 34 -6.98 -2.80 -10.92
N SER A 35 -5.68 -2.77 -10.62
CA SER A 35 -4.90 -1.54 -10.66
C SER A 35 -4.93 -0.89 -12.05
N LEU A 36 -5.24 0.38 -12.08
CA LEU A 36 -5.30 1.19 -13.29
C LEU A 36 -3.95 1.86 -13.62
N ILE A 37 -2.97 1.76 -12.72
CA ILE A 37 -1.66 2.42 -12.88
C ILE A 37 -1.00 1.95 -14.16
N GLY A 38 -0.56 2.93 -14.97
CA GLY A 38 0.05 2.67 -16.28
C GLY A 38 -0.95 2.65 -17.44
N ASN A 39 -2.24 2.44 -17.19
CA ASN A 39 -3.27 2.48 -18.23
C ASN A 39 -3.33 3.86 -18.87
N ILE A 40 -3.51 3.89 -20.19
CA ILE A 40 -3.59 5.12 -20.98
C ILE A 40 -5.00 5.26 -21.55
N TYR A 41 -5.59 6.43 -21.33
CA TYR A 41 -6.94 6.77 -21.75
C TYR A 41 -6.93 7.99 -22.66
N LEU A 42 -7.88 8.02 -23.57
CA LEU A 42 -8.34 9.25 -24.19
C LEU A 42 -9.49 9.77 -23.33
N GLY A 43 -9.24 10.81 -22.53
CA GLY A 43 -10.20 11.37 -21.59
C GLY A 43 -10.85 12.64 -22.09
N VAL A 44 -11.96 13.05 -21.47
CA VAL A 44 -12.63 14.32 -21.71
C VAL A 44 -12.56 15.17 -20.45
N VAL A 45 -12.10 16.41 -20.56
CA VAL A 45 -12.06 17.36 -19.46
C VAL A 45 -13.50 17.73 -19.09
N GLY A 46 -13.95 17.29 -17.90
CA GLY A 46 -15.29 17.60 -17.40
C GLY A 46 -15.37 18.99 -16.79
N LYS A 47 -14.38 19.35 -15.94
CA LYS A 47 -14.34 20.66 -15.27
C LYS A 47 -12.92 21.09 -14.93
N VAL A 48 -12.56 22.32 -15.30
CA VAL A 48 -11.33 22.97 -14.88
C VAL A 48 -11.54 23.74 -13.57
N LEU A 49 -10.61 23.62 -12.63
CA LEU A 49 -10.62 24.25 -11.31
C LEU A 49 -9.38 25.15 -11.12
N PRO A 50 -9.41 26.41 -11.57
CA PRO A 50 -8.26 27.32 -11.52
C PRO A 50 -7.71 27.53 -10.09
N GLY A 51 -8.60 27.65 -9.10
CA GLY A 51 -8.19 27.85 -7.69
C GLY A 51 -7.41 26.69 -7.08
N MET A 52 -7.51 25.49 -7.66
CA MET A 52 -6.75 24.29 -7.26
C MET A 52 -5.68 23.90 -8.29
N GLN A 53 -5.52 24.67 -9.35
CA GLN A 53 -4.62 24.37 -10.47
C GLN A 53 -4.78 22.93 -10.98
N SER A 54 -6.03 22.49 -11.15
CA SER A 54 -6.39 21.09 -11.44
C SER A 54 -7.61 21.00 -12.36
N ALA A 55 -7.81 19.83 -12.95
CA ALA A 55 -9.01 19.50 -13.71
C ALA A 55 -9.54 18.12 -13.34
N PHE A 56 -10.86 17.94 -13.40
CA PHE A 56 -11.48 16.63 -13.44
C PHE A 56 -11.60 16.16 -14.88
N VAL A 57 -11.20 14.90 -15.12
CA VAL A 57 -11.18 14.28 -16.45
C VAL A 57 -12.01 12.99 -16.40
N GLU A 58 -12.97 12.88 -17.30
CA GLU A 58 -13.76 11.67 -17.52
C GLU A 58 -12.93 10.70 -18.37
N ILE A 59 -12.69 9.51 -17.86
CA ILE A 59 -11.91 8.46 -18.52
C ILE A 59 -12.71 7.16 -18.72
N GLY A 60 -14.04 7.23 -18.55
CA GLY A 60 -14.95 6.08 -18.68
C GLY A 60 -15.10 5.27 -17.40
N LEU A 61 -14.63 5.77 -16.26
CA LEU A 61 -14.82 5.17 -14.94
C LEU A 61 -16.01 5.81 -14.20
N PRO A 62 -16.59 5.15 -13.18
CA PRO A 62 -17.68 5.69 -12.39
C PRO A 62 -17.38 7.02 -11.71
N ARG A 63 -16.10 7.30 -11.46
CA ARG A 63 -15.64 8.57 -10.86
C ARG A 63 -14.68 9.27 -11.79
N ALA A 64 -14.84 10.59 -11.91
CA ALA A 64 -13.92 11.45 -12.64
C ALA A 64 -12.50 11.36 -12.02
N ALA A 65 -11.51 11.30 -12.88
CA ALA A 65 -10.11 11.28 -12.48
C ALA A 65 -9.57 12.70 -12.31
N PHE A 66 -8.47 12.86 -11.59
CA PHE A 66 -7.88 14.13 -11.20
C PHE A 66 -6.55 14.38 -11.92
N LEU A 67 -6.45 15.52 -12.61
CA LEU A 67 -5.24 15.97 -13.29
C LEU A 67 -4.79 17.31 -12.69
N HIS A 68 -3.61 17.34 -12.09
CA HIS A 68 -3.01 18.56 -11.55
C HIS A 68 -2.04 19.18 -12.55
N VAL A 69 -1.87 20.50 -12.54
CA VAL A 69 -0.99 21.23 -13.46
C VAL A 69 0.47 20.73 -13.39
N SER A 70 0.96 20.33 -12.22
CA SER A 70 2.31 19.77 -12.08
C SER A 70 2.52 18.43 -12.78
N ASP A 71 1.45 17.72 -13.11
CA ASP A 71 1.47 16.43 -13.81
C ASP A 71 1.23 16.60 -15.33
N MET A 72 1.22 17.86 -15.78
CA MET A 72 1.02 18.19 -17.19
C MET A 72 2.34 18.59 -17.85
N ARG A 73 2.68 17.93 -18.95
CA ARG A 73 3.87 18.21 -19.74
C ARG A 73 3.96 19.67 -20.21
N GLN A 74 2.83 20.21 -20.70
CA GLN A 74 2.78 21.58 -21.25
C GLN A 74 2.87 22.67 -20.17
N ALA A 75 2.76 22.33 -18.89
CA ALA A 75 2.81 23.30 -17.81
C ALA A 75 4.21 23.87 -17.57
N HIS A 76 5.25 23.10 -17.90
CA HIS A 76 6.64 23.50 -17.68
C HIS A 76 7.18 24.30 -18.87
N GLN A 77 7.51 25.58 -18.63
CA GLN A 77 8.17 26.43 -19.62
C GLN A 77 9.70 26.32 -19.51
N GLU A 78 10.42 26.50 -20.62
CA GLU A 78 11.88 26.51 -20.66
C GLU A 78 12.51 27.55 -19.71
N ASN A 79 11.77 28.60 -19.37
CA ASN A 79 12.19 29.68 -18.46
C ASN A 79 11.85 29.42 -16.98
N GLY A 80 11.46 28.18 -16.59
CA GLY A 80 11.19 27.81 -15.20
C GLY A 80 9.84 28.28 -14.62
N GLY A 81 8.96 28.87 -15.44
CA GLY A 81 7.60 29.23 -15.06
C GLY A 81 6.59 28.10 -15.29
N THR A 82 5.55 28.03 -14.45
CA THR A 82 4.43 27.11 -14.67
C THR A 82 3.23 27.86 -15.25
N LEU A 83 2.69 27.41 -16.39
CA LEU A 83 1.47 27.97 -16.95
C LEU A 83 0.27 27.61 -16.09
N PRO A 84 -0.66 28.54 -15.82
CA PRO A 84 -1.88 28.23 -15.09
C PRO A 84 -2.78 27.29 -15.92
N ILE A 85 -3.51 26.39 -15.23
CA ILE A 85 -4.26 25.30 -15.85
C ILE A 85 -5.33 25.78 -16.84
N GLU A 86 -5.95 26.91 -16.58
CA GLU A 86 -6.97 27.53 -17.45
C GLU A 86 -6.43 28.02 -18.81
N ARG A 87 -5.11 28.08 -18.96
CA ARG A 87 -4.46 28.31 -20.27
C ARG A 87 -4.11 27.03 -21.02
N LEU A 88 -4.13 25.91 -20.32
CA LEU A 88 -3.75 24.61 -20.87
C LEU A 88 -4.94 23.74 -21.23
N LEU A 89 -6.04 23.86 -20.45
CA LEU A 89 -7.24 23.03 -20.56
C LEU A 89 -8.50 23.87 -20.52
N HIS A 90 -9.52 23.38 -21.23
CA HIS A 90 -10.89 23.88 -21.16
C HIS A 90 -11.90 22.74 -21.09
N ASP A 91 -13.08 23.02 -20.57
CA ASP A 91 -14.15 22.03 -20.42
C ASP A 91 -14.53 21.44 -21.77
N GLY A 92 -14.72 20.13 -21.84
CA GLY A 92 -15.01 19.38 -23.07
C GLY A 92 -13.79 19.02 -23.93
N GLN A 93 -12.60 19.46 -23.58
CA GLN A 93 -11.37 19.14 -24.33
C GLN A 93 -11.00 17.67 -24.18
N VAL A 94 -10.64 17.04 -25.31
CA VAL A 94 -10.11 15.68 -25.31
C VAL A 94 -8.61 15.73 -24.99
N VAL A 95 -8.17 14.86 -24.06
CA VAL A 95 -6.79 14.79 -23.60
C VAL A 95 -6.31 13.35 -23.53
N LEU A 96 -5.07 13.09 -23.92
CA LEU A 96 -4.40 11.81 -23.71
C LEU A 96 -3.76 11.82 -22.33
N VAL A 97 -4.14 10.87 -21.51
CA VAL A 97 -3.72 10.80 -20.09
C VAL A 97 -3.35 9.39 -19.69
N GLN A 98 -2.42 9.29 -18.75
CA GLN A 98 -2.03 8.03 -18.11
C GLN A 98 -2.38 8.07 -16.63
N VAL A 99 -2.81 6.94 -16.07
CA VAL A 99 -3.05 6.81 -14.64
C VAL A 99 -1.70 6.70 -13.91
N ALA A 100 -1.41 7.69 -13.07
CA ALA A 100 -0.21 7.74 -12.24
C ALA A 100 -0.41 7.12 -10.85
N LYS A 101 -1.67 7.17 -10.33
CA LYS A 101 -2.06 6.53 -9.06
C LYS A 101 -3.50 6.04 -9.14
N ASP A 102 -3.75 4.88 -8.52
CA ASP A 102 -5.09 4.32 -8.39
C ASP A 102 -6.03 5.24 -7.59
N PRO A 103 -7.34 5.10 -7.78
CA PRO A 103 -8.33 5.68 -6.88
C PRO A 103 -8.06 5.24 -5.43
N ILE A 104 -8.18 6.16 -4.48
CA ILE A 104 -8.00 5.86 -3.05
C ILE A 104 -9.20 6.40 -2.28
N GLY A 105 -9.96 5.53 -1.62
CA GLY A 105 -11.14 5.88 -0.84
C GLY A 105 -12.17 6.65 -1.70
N THR A 106 -12.44 7.90 -1.35
CA THR A 106 -13.39 8.77 -2.08
C THR A 106 -12.78 9.53 -3.26
N LYS A 107 -11.44 9.47 -3.44
CA LYS A 107 -10.72 10.23 -4.48
C LYS A 107 -10.62 9.42 -5.77
N GLY A 108 -10.84 10.08 -6.91
CA GLY A 108 -10.63 9.52 -8.25
C GLY A 108 -9.13 9.26 -8.54
N ALA A 109 -8.87 8.50 -9.61
CA ALA A 109 -7.51 8.22 -10.08
C ALA A 109 -6.73 9.52 -10.35
N ARG A 110 -5.42 9.54 -10.05
CA ARG A 110 -4.54 10.65 -10.42
C ARG A 110 -3.95 10.42 -11.80
N LEU A 111 -4.06 11.42 -12.64
CA LEU A 111 -3.60 11.37 -14.03
C LEU A 111 -2.33 12.19 -14.24
N THR A 112 -1.64 11.87 -15.34
CA THR A 112 -0.55 12.67 -15.90
C THR A 112 -0.66 12.72 -17.42
N THR A 113 -0.16 13.78 -18.05
CA THR A 113 0.04 13.86 -19.50
C THR A 113 1.48 13.48 -19.91
N GLU A 114 2.35 13.25 -18.94
CA GLU A 114 3.68 12.68 -19.13
C GLU A 114 3.56 11.16 -19.31
N ILE A 115 3.29 10.74 -20.55
CA ILE A 115 3.14 9.32 -20.88
C ILE A 115 4.49 8.61 -20.75
N SER A 116 4.48 7.47 -20.09
CA SER A 116 5.64 6.59 -19.93
C SER A 116 5.24 5.13 -20.14
N LEU A 117 6.02 4.40 -20.93
CA LEU A 117 5.80 2.99 -21.20
C LEU A 117 6.94 2.18 -20.60
N ALA A 118 6.60 1.31 -19.65
CA ALA A 118 7.57 0.49 -18.94
C ALA A 118 7.85 -0.81 -19.69
N GLY A 119 9.07 -0.93 -20.21
CA GLY A 119 9.66 -2.18 -20.66
C GLY A 119 10.34 -2.93 -19.50
N ARG A 120 11.16 -3.92 -19.84
CA ARG A 120 11.97 -4.65 -18.87
C ARG A 120 13.18 -3.84 -18.41
N LEU A 121 13.97 -3.36 -19.35
CA LEU A 121 15.24 -2.67 -19.11
C LEU A 121 15.10 -1.16 -19.19
N LEU A 122 14.12 -0.66 -19.92
CA LEU A 122 13.90 0.73 -20.24
C LEU A 122 12.49 1.19 -19.85
N VAL A 123 12.37 2.49 -19.59
CA VAL A 123 11.09 3.21 -19.64
C VAL A 123 11.17 4.16 -20.83
N TYR A 124 10.25 4.05 -21.76
CA TYR A 124 10.14 4.92 -22.92
C TYR A 124 9.30 6.16 -22.61
N LEU A 125 9.81 7.31 -23.00
CA LEU A 125 9.17 8.62 -22.83
C LEU A 125 8.91 9.24 -24.20
N PRO A 126 7.71 9.08 -24.78
CA PRO A 126 7.43 9.46 -26.16
C PRO A 126 7.62 10.94 -26.48
N TYR A 127 7.46 11.79 -25.46
CA TYR A 127 7.41 13.23 -25.64
C TYR A 127 8.68 14.00 -25.24
N THR A 128 9.72 13.32 -24.82
CA THR A 128 10.99 13.94 -24.40
C THR A 128 12.15 13.17 -25.00
N SER A 129 13.20 13.86 -25.36
CA SER A 129 14.44 13.24 -25.84
C SER A 129 15.44 12.94 -24.71
N HIS A 130 15.00 13.05 -23.46
CA HIS A 130 15.86 12.84 -22.29
C HIS A 130 16.27 11.37 -22.16
N ILE A 131 17.57 11.12 -22.00
CA ILE A 131 18.11 9.81 -21.65
C ILE A 131 18.58 9.88 -20.20
N GLY A 132 17.92 9.12 -19.33
CA GLY A 132 18.20 9.04 -17.91
C GLY A 132 18.60 7.62 -17.49
N VAL A 133 19.10 7.51 -16.26
CA VAL A 133 19.37 6.23 -15.60
C VAL A 133 18.71 6.25 -14.22
N SER A 134 18.19 5.12 -13.78
CA SER A 134 17.56 4.97 -12.48
C SER A 134 18.49 5.50 -11.37
N GLN A 135 17.94 6.31 -10.45
CA GLN A 135 18.66 6.80 -9.27
C GLN A 135 19.06 5.68 -8.28
N LYS A 136 18.59 4.46 -8.50
CA LYS A 136 18.94 3.28 -7.69
C LYS A 136 20.25 2.63 -8.11
N ILE A 137 20.78 2.95 -9.30
CA ILE A 137 22.11 2.58 -9.72
C ILE A 137 23.05 3.63 -9.09
N GLU A 138 23.77 3.22 -8.05
CA GLU A 138 24.57 4.15 -7.21
C GLU A 138 25.91 4.49 -7.84
N ASP A 139 26.48 3.57 -8.63
CA ASP A 139 27.76 3.78 -9.30
C ASP A 139 27.63 4.84 -10.43
N GLU A 140 28.26 5.99 -10.22
CA GLU A 140 28.26 7.10 -11.16
C GLU A 140 28.93 6.73 -12.50
N ALA A 141 30.00 5.91 -12.46
CA ALA A 141 30.70 5.46 -13.67
C ALA A 141 29.80 4.56 -14.51
N GLU A 142 29.07 3.65 -13.86
CA GLU A 142 28.11 2.76 -14.50
C GLU A 142 26.91 3.53 -15.06
N ARG A 143 26.41 4.52 -14.34
CA ARG A 143 25.33 5.41 -14.83
C ARG A 143 25.72 6.12 -16.12
N GLU A 144 26.92 6.70 -16.15
CA GLU A 144 27.43 7.37 -17.36
C GLU A 144 27.67 6.39 -18.51
N ARG A 145 28.15 5.17 -18.22
CA ARG A 145 28.33 4.10 -19.23
C ARG A 145 26.98 3.73 -19.86
N LEU A 146 25.96 3.45 -19.03
CA LEU A 146 24.62 3.07 -19.49
C LEU A 146 23.96 4.19 -20.29
N LYS A 147 24.06 5.43 -19.81
CA LYS A 147 23.53 6.60 -20.50
C LYS A 147 24.11 6.77 -21.90
N LYS A 148 25.44 6.66 -22.04
CA LYS A 148 26.13 6.72 -23.33
C LYS A 148 25.78 5.56 -24.26
N ALA A 149 25.69 4.34 -23.70
CA ALA A 149 25.32 3.16 -24.46
C ALA A 149 23.89 3.29 -25.03
N VAL A 150 22.90 3.68 -24.21
CA VAL A 150 21.52 3.86 -24.67
C VAL A 150 21.39 5.01 -25.64
N ALA A 151 22.12 6.13 -25.46
CA ALA A 151 22.15 7.24 -26.41
C ALA A 151 22.63 6.80 -27.80
N LYS A 152 23.74 6.07 -27.84
CA LYS A 152 24.30 5.52 -29.08
C LYS A 152 23.32 4.56 -29.78
N LEU A 153 22.72 3.64 -29.02
CA LEU A 153 21.75 2.69 -29.56
C LEU A 153 20.49 3.39 -30.11
N THR A 154 20.02 4.46 -29.44
CA THR A 154 18.89 5.26 -29.92
C THR A 154 19.17 5.90 -31.29
N GLU A 155 20.36 6.45 -31.46
CA GLU A 155 20.80 7.02 -32.74
C GLU A 155 20.93 5.93 -33.83
N GLU A 156 21.56 4.79 -33.50
CA GLU A 156 21.77 3.67 -34.42
C GLU A 156 20.47 3.01 -34.91
N GLN A 157 19.45 2.92 -34.00
CA GLN A 157 18.14 2.36 -34.35
C GLN A 157 17.24 3.37 -35.08
N GLY A 158 17.65 4.63 -35.19
CA GLY A 158 16.90 5.66 -35.87
C GLY A 158 15.56 5.99 -35.22
N ILE A 159 15.46 5.91 -33.90
CA ILE A 159 14.26 6.28 -33.14
C ILE A 159 14.17 7.82 -33.12
N PRO A 160 13.32 8.44 -33.94
CA PRO A 160 13.39 9.87 -34.21
C PRO A 160 12.81 10.75 -33.12
N LYS A 161 11.97 10.17 -32.26
CA LYS A 161 11.27 10.88 -31.16
C LYS A 161 11.20 9.99 -29.92
N GLY A 162 11.44 10.60 -28.78
CA GLY A 162 11.33 9.96 -27.49
C GLY A 162 12.67 9.81 -26.77
N GLY A 163 12.60 9.63 -25.47
CA GLY A 163 13.72 9.37 -24.58
C GLY A 163 13.56 8.06 -23.84
N PHE A 164 14.59 7.71 -23.10
CA PHE A 164 14.62 6.46 -22.35
C PHE A 164 15.19 6.69 -20.94
N ILE A 165 14.64 5.97 -19.98
CA ILE A 165 15.23 5.85 -18.64
C ILE A 165 15.64 4.40 -18.45
N VAL A 166 16.93 4.16 -18.22
CA VAL A 166 17.45 2.82 -17.89
C VAL A 166 16.96 2.43 -16.50
N ARG A 167 16.36 1.25 -16.38
CA ARG A 167 15.92 0.66 -15.11
C ARG A 167 17.08 -0.07 -14.45
N THR A 168 16.94 -0.39 -13.16
CA THR A 168 17.94 -1.19 -12.40
C THR A 168 18.20 -2.56 -13.02
N SER A 169 17.20 -3.16 -13.65
CA SER A 169 17.35 -4.42 -14.40
C SER A 169 18.21 -4.31 -15.67
N GLY A 170 18.61 -3.11 -16.06
CA GLY A 170 19.49 -2.86 -17.19
C GLY A 170 20.98 -2.75 -16.84
N GLU A 171 21.37 -2.88 -15.57
CA GLU A 171 22.74 -2.66 -15.11
C GLU A 171 23.74 -3.61 -15.82
N ASP A 172 23.44 -4.91 -15.90
CA ASP A 172 24.30 -5.91 -16.56
C ASP A 172 23.77 -6.37 -17.94
N ALA A 173 22.77 -5.66 -18.50
CA ALA A 173 22.15 -6.06 -19.74
C ALA A 173 23.06 -5.85 -20.96
N LYS A 174 22.92 -6.74 -21.96
CA LYS A 174 23.65 -6.66 -23.20
C LYS A 174 23.04 -5.59 -24.14
N PRO A 175 23.83 -4.99 -25.04
CA PRO A 175 23.31 -4.02 -26.01
C PRO A 175 22.11 -4.52 -26.82
N GLU A 176 22.11 -5.80 -27.20
CA GLU A 176 21.04 -6.44 -27.97
C GLU A 176 19.69 -6.45 -27.22
N ASP A 177 19.73 -6.63 -25.90
CA ASP A 177 18.53 -6.65 -25.04
C ASP A 177 17.89 -5.26 -24.97
N PHE A 178 18.71 -4.21 -24.89
CA PHE A 178 18.23 -2.82 -25.00
C PHE A 178 17.57 -2.53 -26.34
N VAL A 179 18.17 -2.99 -27.45
CA VAL A 179 17.60 -2.81 -28.79
C VAL A 179 16.23 -3.50 -28.92
N ASN A 180 16.09 -4.70 -28.36
CA ASN A 180 14.82 -5.43 -28.37
C ASN A 180 13.75 -4.70 -27.56
N ASP A 181 14.10 -4.20 -26.37
CA ASP A 181 13.18 -3.45 -25.52
C ASP A 181 12.77 -2.10 -26.16
N MET A 182 13.72 -1.39 -26.79
CA MET A 182 13.48 -0.16 -27.54
C MET A 182 12.47 -0.37 -28.67
N LYS A 183 12.71 -1.34 -29.55
CA LYS A 183 11.81 -1.66 -30.68
C LYS A 183 10.41 -2.04 -30.24
N TYR A 184 10.31 -2.78 -29.14
CA TYR A 184 9.02 -3.13 -28.57
C TYR A 184 8.26 -1.90 -28.08
N LEU A 185 8.93 -1.06 -27.29
CA LEU A 185 8.33 0.13 -26.70
C LEU A 185 7.92 1.16 -27.75
N GLU A 186 8.74 1.33 -28.79
CA GLU A 186 8.42 2.19 -29.92
C GLU A 186 7.18 1.68 -30.67
N LYS A 187 7.14 0.38 -30.99
CA LYS A 187 5.98 -0.22 -31.65
C LYS A 187 4.71 -0.08 -30.82
N LEU A 188 4.82 -0.34 -29.51
CA LEU A 188 3.69 -0.18 -28.58
C LEU A 188 3.18 1.26 -28.56
N TRP A 189 4.07 2.25 -28.58
CA TRP A 189 3.69 3.64 -28.64
C TRP A 189 2.98 3.99 -29.95
N LEU A 190 3.50 3.56 -31.10
CA LEU A 190 2.87 3.78 -32.40
C LEU A 190 1.48 3.18 -32.48
N ASP A 191 1.27 1.99 -31.90
CA ASP A 191 -0.05 1.36 -31.82
C ASP A 191 -1.02 2.18 -30.94
N ILE A 192 -0.55 2.76 -29.82
CA ILE A 192 -1.36 3.63 -28.96
C ILE A 192 -1.69 4.93 -29.69
N GLU A 193 -0.70 5.57 -30.31
CA GLU A 193 -0.86 6.82 -31.06
C GLU A 193 -1.87 6.64 -32.20
N ALA A 194 -1.77 5.54 -32.95
CA ALA A 194 -2.73 5.24 -34.02
C ALA A 194 -4.17 5.13 -33.49
N LYS A 195 -4.38 4.53 -32.32
CA LYS A 195 -5.70 4.42 -31.69
C LYS A 195 -6.27 5.78 -31.27
N THR A 196 -5.45 6.77 -30.90
CA THR A 196 -5.94 8.09 -30.50
C THR A 196 -6.70 8.80 -31.62
N HIS A 197 -6.36 8.52 -32.88
CA HIS A 197 -7.00 9.14 -34.06
C HIS A 197 -8.31 8.48 -34.47
N ILE A 198 -8.59 7.27 -34.00
CA ILE A 198 -9.74 6.46 -34.42
C ILE A 198 -10.77 6.36 -33.31
N ALA A 199 -10.34 6.38 -32.04
CA ALA A 199 -11.20 6.13 -30.90
C ALA A 199 -11.99 7.36 -30.50
N GLY A 200 -13.26 7.15 -30.08
CA GLY A 200 -14.10 8.19 -29.46
C GLY A 200 -13.78 8.31 -27.97
N ALA A 201 -13.58 9.53 -27.46
CA ALA A 201 -13.39 9.79 -26.04
C ALA A 201 -14.72 9.83 -25.26
N PRO A 202 -14.78 9.35 -23.99
CA PRO A 202 -13.69 8.73 -23.25
C PRO A 202 -13.51 7.24 -23.58
N CYS A 203 -12.25 6.75 -23.70
CA CYS A 203 -11.96 5.33 -23.92
C CYS A 203 -10.58 4.91 -23.42
N LEU A 204 -10.43 3.62 -23.09
CA LEU A 204 -9.17 2.98 -22.79
C LEU A 204 -8.40 2.68 -24.09
N LEU A 205 -7.19 3.19 -24.24
CA LEU A 205 -6.31 2.94 -25.38
C LEU A 205 -5.30 1.82 -25.12
N TYR A 206 -4.78 1.76 -23.91
CA TYR A 206 -3.78 0.79 -23.49
C TYR A 206 -4.03 0.39 -22.02
N SER A 207 -4.05 -0.91 -21.77
CA SER A 207 -4.02 -1.49 -20.42
C SER A 207 -2.61 -2.00 -20.14
N ASP A 208 -2.04 -1.62 -18.99
CA ASP A 208 -0.74 -2.16 -18.56
C ASP A 208 -0.88 -3.68 -18.27
N VAL A 209 0.25 -4.34 -18.22
CA VAL A 209 0.33 -5.79 -18.04
C VAL A 209 -0.27 -6.25 -16.69
N SER A 210 -0.83 -7.47 -16.64
CA SER A 210 -1.40 -8.07 -15.43
C SER A 210 -0.38 -8.17 -14.29
N ILE A 211 -0.87 -8.34 -13.04
CA ILE A 211 0.02 -8.53 -11.88
C ILE A 211 0.97 -9.70 -12.08
N SER A 212 0.51 -10.78 -12.71
CA SER A 212 1.31 -11.97 -13.00
C SER A 212 2.44 -11.66 -14.02
N GLN A 213 2.13 -10.93 -15.09
CA GLN A 213 3.12 -10.48 -16.07
C GLN A 213 4.11 -9.47 -15.47
N ARG A 214 3.63 -8.58 -14.59
CA ARG A 214 4.50 -7.66 -13.83
C ARG A 214 5.52 -8.39 -12.96
N VAL A 215 5.18 -9.59 -12.47
CA VAL A 215 6.14 -10.45 -11.75
C VAL A 215 7.33 -10.77 -12.64
N LEU A 216 7.12 -11.25 -13.86
CA LEU A 216 8.20 -11.59 -14.78
C LEU A 216 9.01 -10.35 -15.16
N ARG A 217 8.34 -9.23 -15.44
CA ARG A 217 8.98 -7.99 -15.86
C ARG A 217 9.79 -7.32 -14.75
N ASP A 218 9.26 -7.29 -13.52
CA ASP A 218 9.74 -6.39 -12.46
C ASP A 218 10.32 -7.13 -11.24
N ILE A 219 9.93 -8.41 -11.00
CA ILE A 219 10.27 -9.12 -9.76
C ILE A 219 11.38 -10.14 -9.97
N VAL A 220 11.40 -10.81 -11.10
CA VAL A 220 12.42 -11.81 -11.41
C VAL A 220 13.81 -11.17 -11.44
N THR A 221 14.74 -11.80 -10.73
CA THR A 221 16.16 -11.42 -10.64
C THR A 221 17.02 -12.67 -10.79
N GLU A 222 18.33 -12.52 -10.88
CA GLU A 222 19.28 -13.65 -10.89
C GLU A 222 19.18 -14.54 -9.64
N GLN A 223 18.64 -14.02 -8.53
CA GLN A 223 18.44 -14.77 -7.29
C GLN A 223 17.15 -15.60 -7.31
N THR A 224 16.29 -15.42 -8.33
CA THR A 224 15.03 -16.16 -8.46
C THR A 224 15.32 -17.57 -8.94
N GLY A 225 14.97 -18.55 -8.11
CA GLY A 225 15.19 -19.96 -8.43
C GLY A 225 14.01 -20.62 -9.12
N LYS A 226 12.77 -20.24 -8.78
CA LYS A 226 11.56 -20.77 -9.43
C LYS A 226 10.37 -19.84 -9.28
N ILE A 227 9.42 -20.01 -10.22
CA ILE A 227 8.15 -19.29 -10.29
C ILE A 227 7.05 -20.33 -10.44
N ILE A 228 6.24 -20.54 -9.42
CA ILE A 228 5.21 -21.56 -9.36
C ILE A 228 3.85 -20.92 -9.60
N VAL A 229 3.08 -21.46 -10.53
CA VAL A 229 1.76 -20.95 -10.94
C VAL A 229 0.74 -22.07 -10.84
N ASP A 230 -0.39 -21.83 -10.17
CA ASP A 230 -1.42 -22.84 -9.94
C ASP A 230 -2.57 -22.83 -10.99
N ASN A 231 -2.56 -21.89 -11.91
CA ASN A 231 -3.55 -21.78 -12.97
C ASN A 231 -2.91 -22.04 -14.35
N PRO A 232 -3.39 -23.07 -15.11
CA PRO A 232 -2.82 -23.43 -16.40
C PRO A 232 -2.92 -22.31 -17.45
N GLU A 233 -4.01 -21.55 -17.48
CA GLU A 233 -4.19 -20.47 -18.46
C GLU A 233 -3.21 -19.32 -18.21
N VAL A 234 -3.02 -18.94 -16.94
CA VAL A 234 -2.04 -17.93 -16.52
C VAL A 234 -0.62 -18.44 -16.80
N PHE A 235 -0.35 -19.72 -16.57
CA PHE A 235 0.95 -20.31 -16.88
C PHE A 235 1.28 -20.21 -18.37
N GLU A 236 0.35 -20.54 -19.26
CA GLU A 236 0.54 -20.40 -20.72
C GLU A 236 0.71 -18.91 -21.14
N GLU A 237 -0.05 -18.01 -20.52
CA GLU A 237 0.06 -16.57 -20.73
C GLU A 237 1.47 -16.08 -20.35
N LEU A 238 1.97 -16.50 -19.18
CA LEU A 238 3.30 -16.13 -18.69
C LEU A 238 4.41 -16.74 -19.55
N GLN A 239 4.24 -17.96 -20.04
CA GLN A 239 5.18 -18.55 -21.01
C GLN A 239 5.26 -17.75 -22.30
N ARG A 240 4.10 -17.35 -22.86
CA ARG A 240 4.06 -16.50 -24.08
C ARG A 240 4.70 -15.14 -23.85
N PHE A 241 4.37 -14.53 -22.72
CA PHE A 241 4.95 -13.24 -22.32
C PHE A 241 6.46 -13.37 -22.09
N GLY A 242 6.89 -14.35 -21.30
CA GLY A 242 8.31 -14.59 -21.01
C GLY A 242 9.16 -14.84 -22.25
N LYS A 243 8.72 -15.69 -23.16
CA LYS A 243 9.43 -15.95 -24.44
C LYS A 243 9.68 -14.68 -25.24
N LYS A 244 8.80 -13.68 -25.11
CA LYS A 244 8.91 -12.40 -25.84
C LYS A 244 9.78 -11.36 -25.10
N PHE A 245 9.73 -11.32 -23.77
CA PHE A 245 10.26 -10.22 -22.97
C PHE A 245 11.34 -10.61 -21.96
N VAL A 246 11.29 -11.83 -21.44
CA VAL A 246 12.14 -12.30 -20.33
C VAL A 246 12.43 -13.79 -20.56
N PRO A 247 13.16 -14.17 -21.62
CA PRO A 247 13.37 -15.57 -22.00
C PRO A 247 13.94 -16.42 -20.87
N GLU A 248 14.85 -15.88 -20.06
CA GLU A 248 15.47 -16.53 -18.92
C GLU A 248 14.45 -16.88 -17.80
N ALA A 249 13.38 -16.12 -17.66
CA ALA A 249 12.36 -16.40 -16.67
C ALA A 249 11.45 -17.59 -17.08
N VAL A 250 11.43 -17.96 -18.36
CA VAL A 250 10.59 -19.07 -18.84
C VAL A 250 11.06 -20.40 -18.29
N GLU A 251 12.37 -20.59 -18.14
CA GLU A 251 12.96 -21.81 -17.57
C GLU A 251 12.68 -21.97 -16.09
N LEU A 252 12.31 -20.87 -15.41
CA LEU A 252 11.98 -20.85 -13.98
C LEU A 252 10.48 -21.11 -13.71
N LEU A 253 9.64 -21.11 -14.77
CA LEU A 253 8.20 -21.30 -14.63
C LEU A 253 7.84 -22.77 -14.43
N GLU A 254 7.13 -23.04 -13.35
CA GLU A 254 6.62 -24.38 -13.00
C GLU A 254 5.09 -24.32 -12.84
N LEU A 255 4.36 -25.25 -13.50
CA LEU A 255 2.93 -25.41 -13.26
C LEU A 255 2.72 -26.29 -12.02
N TYR A 256 1.97 -25.75 -11.05
CA TYR A 256 1.61 -26.47 -9.85
C TYR A 256 0.46 -27.44 -10.08
N ASN A 257 0.69 -28.73 -9.84
CA ASN A 257 -0.27 -29.82 -10.09
C ASN A 257 -0.49 -30.67 -8.83
N SER A 258 -0.79 -30.06 -7.69
CA SER A 258 -1.11 -30.78 -6.46
C SER A 258 -2.57 -30.56 -6.07
N GLU A 259 -3.17 -31.53 -5.37
CA GLU A 259 -4.54 -31.41 -4.83
C GLU A 259 -4.62 -30.39 -3.69
N ARG A 260 -3.51 -30.16 -2.96
CA ARG A 260 -3.46 -29.17 -1.89
C ARG A 260 -3.29 -27.78 -2.48
N PRO A 261 -4.06 -26.76 -2.06
CA PRO A 261 -3.89 -25.40 -2.56
C PRO A 261 -2.45 -24.90 -2.41
N LEU A 262 -1.97 -24.12 -3.38
CA LEU A 262 -0.58 -23.65 -3.44
C LEU A 262 -0.14 -22.92 -2.16
N PHE A 263 -0.93 -21.97 -1.68
CA PHE A 263 -0.58 -21.18 -0.50
C PHE A 263 -0.64 -22.01 0.80
N ASP A 264 -1.52 -23.01 0.86
CA ASP A 264 -1.57 -23.95 1.99
C ASP A 264 -0.34 -24.86 2.04
N GLN A 265 0.18 -25.28 0.86
CA GLN A 265 1.38 -26.10 0.76
C GLN A 265 2.60 -25.40 1.38
N TYR A 266 2.67 -24.07 1.24
CA TYR A 266 3.76 -23.23 1.78
C TYR A 266 3.39 -22.60 3.13
N ASN A 267 2.24 -22.93 3.75
CA ASN A 267 1.72 -22.36 5.01
C ASN A 267 1.58 -20.84 5.00
N LEU A 268 1.35 -20.24 3.83
CA LEU A 268 1.31 -18.78 3.70
C LEU A 268 0.08 -18.15 4.32
N GLU A 269 -1.07 -18.84 4.37
CA GLU A 269 -2.30 -18.29 4.97
C GLU A 269 -2.08 -17.87 6.43
N LYS A 270 -1.34 -18.69 7.19
CA LYS A 270 -0.98 -18.35 8.58
C LYS A 270 -0.06 -17.15 8.68
N GLU A 271 0.91 -17.01 7.77
CA GLU A 271 1.81 -15.86 7.73
C GLU A 271 1.08 -14.58 7.30
N ILE A 272 0.12 -14.70 6.39
CA ILE A 272 -0.74 -13.58 5.98
C ILE A 272 -1.58 -13.10 7.17
N GLU A 273 -2.24 -14.01 7.88
CA GLU A 273 -3.02 -13.66 9.07
C GLU A 273 -2.15 -13.04 10.17
N ALA A 274 -0.99 -13.62 10.45
CA ALA A 274 -0.03 -13.06 11.41
C ALA A 274 0.45 -11.66 11.00
N SER A 275 0.53 -11.38 9.69
CA SER A 275 0.93 -10.05 9.18
C SER A 275 -0.14 -8.96 9.42
N LEU A 276 -1.36 -9.31 9.77
CA LEU A 276 -2.42 -8.35 10.14
C LEU A 276 -2.43 -8.04 11.65
N SER A 277 -1.71 -8.83 12.47
CA SER A 277 -1.59 -8.60 13.91
C SER A 277 -0.73 -7.37 14.21
N ARG A 278 -1.07 -6.62 15.27
CA ARG A 278 -0.22 -5.53 15.79
C ARG A 278 1.13 -6.02 16.29
N ARG A 279 1.17 -7.22 16.88
CA ARG A 279 2.35 -7.80 17.48
C ARG A 279 3.10 -8.69 16.50
N VAL A 280 4.42 -8.55 16.49
CA VAL A 280 5.36 -9.38 15.73
C VAL A 280 6.40 -9.93 16.68
N ASP A 281 6.39 -11.22 16.94
CA ASP A 281 7.36 -11.85 17.82
C ASP A 281 8.73 -12.01 17.15
N LEU A 282 9.79 -11.75 17.90
CA LEU A 282 11.18 -11.94 17.51
C LEU A 282 11.69 -13.29 17.99
N LYS A 283 12.66 -13.87 17.28
CA LYS A 283 13.26 -15.18 17.64
C LYS A 283 13.93 -15.18 19.01
N SER A 284 14.47 -14.02 19.43
CA SER A 284 15.05 -13.82 20.75
C SER A 284 14.05 -13.85 21.90
N GLY A 285 12.76 -13.75 21.63
CA GLY A 285 11.69 -13.62 22.63
C GLY A 285 11.23 -12.17 22.88
N GLY A 286 11.89 -11.19 22.24
CA GLY A 286 11.37 -9.82 22.11
C GLY A 286 10.19 -9.76 21.13
N TYR A 287 9.65 -8.58 20.94
CA TYR A 287 8.56 -8.36 19.99
C TYR A 287 8.48 -6.90 19.53
N LEU A 288 7.84 -6.70 18.37
CA LEU A 288 7.48 -5.39 17.85
C LEU A 288 5.98 -5.17 18.05
N ILE A 289 5.60 -3.94 18.33
CA ILE A 289 4.22 -3.46 18.20
C ILE A 289 4.17 -2.49 17.02
N ILE A 290 3.32 -2.77 16.05
CA ILE A 290 3.17 -1.97 14.83
C ILE A 290 1.77 -1.38 14.81
N ASP A 291 1.67 -0.05 14.90
CA ASP A 291 0.42 0.69 14.84
C ASP A 291 0.41 1.61 13.63
N GLN A 292 -0.63 1.48 12.82
CA GLN A 292 -0.85 2.33 11.66
C GLN A 292 -1.95 3.34 11.96
N THR A 293 -1.58 4.62 11.99
CA THR A 293 -2.52 5.74 12.14
C THR A 293 -2.86 6.34 10.77
N GLU A 294 -3.71 7.36 10.76
CA GLU A 294 -4.05 8.08 9.53
C GLU A 294 -2.82 8.74 8.87
N ALA A 295 -1.90 9.29 9.66
CA ALA A 295 -0.77 10.08 9.18
C ALA A 295 0.54 9.31 9.07
N MET A 296 0.79 8.34 9.94
CA MET A 296 2.07 7.65 10.08
C MET A 296 1.92 6.23 10.64
N THR A 297 3.00 5.47 10.58
CA THR A 297 3.13 4.18 11.26
C THR A 297 4.11 4.33 12.41
N THR A 298 3.80 3.77 13.56
CA THR A 298 4.71 3.69 14.71
C THR A 298 5.09 2.23 14.95
N ILE A 299 6.35 2.01 15.31
CA ILE A 299 6.90 0.68 15.62
C ILE A 299 7.64 0.79 16.94
N ASP A 300 7.16 0.07 17.96
CA ASP A 300 7.76 -0.01 19.28
C ASP A 300 8.46 -1.36 19.46
N VAL A 301 9.70 -1.36 19.95
CA VAL A 301 10.54 -2.54 20.13
C VAL A 301 10.61 -2.91 21.61
N ASN A 302 10.27 -4.16 21.91
CA ASN A 302 10.20 -4.67 23.29
C ASN A 302 11.12 -5.88 23.48
N THR A 303 11.81 -5.98 24.62
CA THR A 303 12.62 -7.15 24.98
C THR A 303 11.80 -8.38 25.33
N GLY A 304 10.51 -8.20 25.72
CA GLY A 304 9.67 -9.28 26.20
C GLY A 304 10.22 -9.92 27.48
N ALA A 305 10.09 -11.24 27.58
CA ALA A 305 10.60 -12.02 28.73
C ALA A 305 12.11 -12.38 28.59
N PHE A 306 12.78 -11.89 27.54
CA PHE A 306 14.18 -12.23 27.29
C PHE A 306 15.11 -11.45 28.20
N VAL A 307 15.53 -12.08 29.30
CA VAL A 307 16.56 -11.56 30.21
C VAL A 307 17.85 -12.30 29.91
N GLY A 308 18.79 -11.63 29.23
CA GLY A 308 20.10 -12.19 28.89
C GLY A 308 20.88 -12.68 30.15
N ARG A 309 21.65 -13.77 29.99
CA ARG A 309 22.33 -14.42 31.10
C ARG A 309 23.58 -13.72 31.60
N ARG A 310 24.15 -12.73 30.89
CA ARG A 310 25.46 -12.17 31.22
C ARG A 310 25.60 -10.64 31.12
N ASP A 311 24.93 -9.99 30.18
CA ASP A 311 24.99 -8.53 30.05
C ASP A 311 23.66 -8.00 29.48
N PHE A 312 23.08 -7.04 30.18
CA PHE A 312 21.80 -6.42 29.80
C PHE A 312 21.96 -5.56 28.52
N SER A 313 23.08 -4.84 28.41
CA SER A 313 23.40 -4.01 27.24
C SER A 313 23.54 -4.83 25.96
N ASP A 314 24.24 -5.97 26.01
CA ASP A 314 24.36 -6.92 24.89
C ASP A 314 23.01 -7.51 24.46
N THR A 315 22.13 -7.73 25.43
CA THR A 315 20.80 -8.25 25.16
C THR A 315 19.95 -7.24 24.40
N ILE A 316 19.95 -5.97 24.84
CA ILE A 316 19.27 -4.85 24.15
C ILE A 316 19.81 -4.72 22.72
N TYR A 317 21.12 -4.67 22.56
CA TYR A 317 21.76 -4.52 21.25
C TYR A 317 21.35 -5.64 20.29
N LYS A 318 21.38 -6.89 20.72
CA LYS A 318 20.95 -8.05 19.91
C LYS A 318 19.48 -7.99 19.54
N THR A 319 18.61 -7.60 20.50
CA THR A 319 17.18 -7.44 20.22
C THR A 319 16.93 -6.33 19.20
N ASN A 320 17.63 -5.19 19.31
CA ASN A 320 17.50 -4.09 18.35
C ASN A 320 18.05 -4.46 16.95
N LEU A 321 19.11 -5.26 16.85
CA LEU A 321 19.61 -5.79 15.57
C LEU A 321 18.57 -6.73 14.92
N GLU A 322 17.98 -7.63 15.70
CA GLU A 322 16.92 -8.52 15.20
C GLU A 322 15.67 -7.74 14.81
N ALA A 323 15.30 -6.75 15.62
CA ALA A 323 14.20 -5.82 15.32
C ALA A 323 14.41 -5.11 13.99
N SER A 324 15.63 -4.64 13.68
CA SER A 324 15.96 -3.98 12.40
C SER A 324 15.66 -4.86 11.19
N GLN A 325 15.98 -6.15 11.26
CA GLN A 325 15.68 -7.12 10.19
C GLN A 325 14.17 -7.39 10.10
N ALA A 326 13.52 -7.58 11.24
CA ALA A 326 12.07 -7.80 11.30
C ALA A 326 11.28 -6.59 10.79
N ILE A 327 11.67 -5.37 11.15
CA ILE A 327 11.08 -4.11 10.67
C ILE A 327 11.17 -4.05 9.15
N ALA A 328 12.36 -4.22 8.56
CA ALA A 328 12.55 -4.20 7.12
C ALA A 328 11.63 -5.22 6.40
N ARG A 329 11.50 -6.44 6.96
CA ARG A 329 10.58 -7.45 6.45
C ARG A 329 9.12 -6.99 6.55
N GLN A 330 8.69 -6.45 7.70
CA GLN A 330 7.31 -6.00 7.90
C GLN A 330 6.93 -4.81 7.01
N LEU A 331 7.87 -3.89 6.74
CA LEU A 331 7.66 -2.80 5.79
C LEU A 331 7.33 -3.32 4.38
N ARG A 332 8.03 -4.37 3.93
CA ARG A 332 7.79 -5.00 2.62
C ARG A 332 6.49 -5.81 2.63
N LEU A 333 6.32 -6.70 3.60
CA LEU A 333 5.20 -7.65 3.68
C LEU A 333 3.87 -6.93 3.84
N ARG A 334 3.78 -5.98 4.78
CA ARG A 334 2.56 -5.19 5.02
C ARG A 334 2.41 -4.01 4.06
N ASN A 335 3.39 -3.77 3.19
CA ASN A 335 3.48 -2.60 2.31
C ASN A 335 3.26 -1.27 3.06
N LEU A 336 3.89 -1.11 4.22
CA LEU A 336 3.83 0.12 4.99
C LEU A 336 4.59 1.24 4.26
N GLY A 337 4.02 2.42 4.19
CA GLY A 337 4.62 3.55 3.48
C GLY A 337 4.20 4.91 4.05
N GLY A 338 4.89 5.96 3.64
CA GLY A 338 4.77 7.28 4.22
C GLY A 338 5.81 7.48 5.33
N ILE A 339 5.42 8.12 6.41
CA ILE A 339 6.25 8.37 7.59
C ILE A 339 6.14 7.17 8.53
N ILE A 340 7.27 6.62 8.97
CA ILE A 340 7.36 5.53 9.91
C ILE A 340 8.32 5.95 11.02
N ILE A 341 7.89 5.84 12.27
CA ILE A 341 8.69 6.16 13.45
C ILE A 341 8.98 4.85 14.18
N VAL A 342 10.25 4.60 14.45
CA VAL A 342 10.69 3.41 15.19
C VAL A 342 11.24 3.86 16.54
N ASP A 343 10.70 3.27 17.60
CA ASP A 343 11.18 3.39 18.97
C ASP A 343 11.99 2.13 19.31
N PHE A 344 13.31 2.24 19.20
CA PHE A 344 14.23 1.18 19.59
C PHE A 344 14.42 1.19 21.10
N ILE A 345 14.76 0.03 21.68
CA ILE A 345 15.11 -0.04 23.09
C ILE A 345 16.35 0.83 23.33
N ASP A 346 16.30 1.67 24.36
CA ASP A 346 17.38 2.60 24.71
C ASP A 346 18.74 1.92 24.83
N MET A 347 19.75 2.54 24.24
CA MET A 347 21.14 2.06 24.22
C MET A 347 22.07 3.10 24.81
N ASP A 348 22.96 2.68 25.72
CA ASP A 348 23.94 3.57 26.35
C ASP A 348 25.16 3.85 25.45
N SER A 349 25.40 3.01 24.44
CA SER A 349 26.57 3.09 23.55
C SER A 349 26.19 3.63 22.18
N LYS A 350 26.85 4.71 21.74
CA LYS A 350 26.75 5.22 20.37
C LYS A 350 27.21 4.21 19.32
N GLU A 351 28.10 3.31 19.67
CA GLU A 351 28.56 2.23 18.77
C GLU A 351 27.42 1.26 18.52
N HIS A 352 26.61 0.92 19.55
CA HIS A 352 25.43 0.08 19.40
C HIS A 352 24.36 0.79 18.53
N GLU A 353 24.10 2.07 18.75
CA GLU A 353 23.19 2.87 17.91
C GLU A 353 23.62 2.81 16.42
N GLN A 354 24.88 3.06 16.12
CA GLN A 354 25.42 3.00 14.76
C GLN A 354 25.36 1.58 14.17
N GLY A 355 25.59 0.56 14.98
CA GLY A 355 25.44 -0.84 14.59
C GLY A 355 24.01 -1.17 14.17
N VAL A 356 23.01 -0.73 14.96
CA VAL A 356 21.57 -0.91 14.66
C VAL A 356 21.18 -0.17 13.39
N LEU A 357 21.60 1.09 13.20
CA LEU A 357 21.34 1.84 11.98
C LEU A 357 21.96 1.21 10.74
N THR A 358 23.18 0.69 10.88
CA THR A 358 23.87 -0.01 9.78
C THR A 358 23.12 -1.28 9.38
N GLU A 359 22.67 -2.07 10.36
CA GLU A 359 21.88 -3.28 10.08
C GLU A 359 20.52 -2.94 9.46
N LEU A 360 19.84 -1.89 9.97
CA LEU A 360 18.58 -1.42 9.41
C LEU A 360 18.75 -0.98 7.96
N ARG A 361 19.77 -0.16 7.65
CA ARG A 361 20.07 0.28 6.28
C ARG A 361 20.34 -0.90 5.35
N LYS A 362 21.12 -1.88 5.81
CA LYS A 362 21.42 -3.11 5.09
C LYS A 362 20.15 -3.95 4.84
N ALA A 363 19.27 -4.07 5.82
CA ALA A 363 18.04 -4.84 5.70
C ALA A 363 17.07 -4.20 4.70
N VAL A 364 16.90 -2.86 4.75
CA VAL A 364 16.00 -2.14 3.82
C VAL A 364 16.57 -1.97 2.42
N ALA A 365 17.87 -2.14 2.20
CA ALA A 365 18.48 -2.05 0.86
C ALA A 365 17.88 -3.07 -0.13
N ARG A 366 17.29 -4.16 0.38
CA ARG A 366 16.55 -5.15 -0.44
C ARG A 366 15.17 -4.67 -0.89
N ASP A 367 14.65 -3.56 -0.34
CA ASP A 367 13.36 -3.01 -0.74
C ASP A 367 13.47 -2.28 -2.07
N ARG A 368 12.52 -2.53 -2.96
CA ARG A 368 12.44 -1.88 -4.27
C ARG A 368 11.93 -0.44 -4.22
N ASN A 369 11.27 -0.06 -3.12
CA ASN A 369 10.81 1.30 -2.93
C ASN A 369 11.94 2.19 -2.40
N ARG A 370 11.86 3.49 -2.70
CA ARG A 370 12.80 4.46 -2.14
C ARG A 370 12.53 4.61 -0.65
N ILE A 371 13.57 4.37 0.16
CA ILE A 371 13.55 4.52 1.61
C ILE A 371 14.64 5.53 2.02
N SER A 372 14.32 6.38 3.00
CA SER A 372 15.27 7.26 3.65
C SER A 372 15.18 7.02 5.15
N ILE A 373 16.33 6.91 5.83
CA ILE A 373 16.46 6.64 7.26
C ILE A 373 17.27 7.76 7.91
N SER A 374 16.75 8.35 8.99
CA SER A 374 17.47 9.34 9.78
C SER A 374 18.52 8.70 10.70
N GLU A 375 19.36 9.52 11.31
CA GLU A 375 20.08 9.15 12.52
C GLU A 375 19.09 9.07 13.71
N PHE A 376 19.53 8.55 14.86
CA PHE A 376 18.77 8.60 16.10
C PHE A 376 18.50 10.07 16.47
N THR A 377 17.27 10.38 16.82
CA THR A 377 16.89 11.68 17.32
C THR A 377 17.33 11.85 18.78
N SER A 378 17.23 13.05 19.32
CA SER A 378 17.47 13.31 20.76
C SER A 378 16.51 12.56 21.70
N LEU A 379 15.43 12.00 21.16
CA LEU A 379 14.46 11.16 21.89
C LEU A 379 14.69 9.67 21.70
N GLY A 380 15.80 9.24 21.08
CA GLY A 380 16.07 7.82 20.81
C GLY A 380 15.26 7.23 19.64
N LEU A 381 14.53 8.05 18.88
CA LEU A 381 13.68 7.59 17.78
C LEU A 381 14.42 7.59 16.44
N VAL A 382 14.09 6.63 15.57
CA VAL A 382 14.54 6.60 14.17
C VAL A 382 13.37 6.90 13.25
N GLN A 383 13.56 7.86 12.35
CA GLN A 383 12.56 8.23 11.34
C GLN A 383 12.87 7.53 10.02
N ILE A 384 11.86 6.87 9.46
CA ILE A 384 11.94 6.22 8.15
C ILE A 384 10.88 6.86 7.25
N THR A 385 11.27 7.22 6.03
CA THR A 385 10.29 7.55 4.99
C THR A 385 10.37 6.51 3.88
N ARG A 386 9.24 5.90 3.54
CA ARG A 386 9.13 4.92 2.46
C ARG A 386 8.09 5.38 1.45
N LYS A 387 8.46 5.44 0.17
CA LYS A 387 7.52 5.87 -0.89
C LYS A 387 6.32 4.91 -0.91
N ARG A 388 5.11 5.47 -0.70
CA ARG A 388 3.87 4.71 -0.82
C ARG A 388 3.56 4.51 -2.30
N THR A 389 3.51 3.26 -2.76
CA THR A 389 3.22 2.88 -4.15
C THR A 389 1.86 2.21 -4.30
N ARG A 390 1.38 1.56 -3.24
CA ARG A 390 0.10 0.86 -3.14
C ARG A 390 -0.45 1.02 -1.73
N GLU A 391 -1.68 0.63 -1.51
CA GLU A 391 -2.26 0.56 -0.18
C GLU A 391 -1.57 -0.52 0.69
N SER A 392 -1.65 -0.37 2.00
CA SER A 392 -1.12 -1.37 2.93
C SER A 392 -1.96 -2.64 2.89
N LEU A 393 -1.35 -3.77 3.29
CA LEU A 393 -2.03 -5.06 3.32
C LEU A 393 -3.29 -5.02 4.20
N ALA A 394 -3.24 -4.31 5.34
CA ALA A 394 -4.39 -4.13 6.21
C ALA A 394 -5.53 -3.37 5.53
N HIS A 395 -5.24 -2.31 4.75
CA HIS A 395 -6.27 -1.61 3.97
C HIS A 395 -6.90 -2.47 2.86
N THR A 396 -6.13 -3.41 2.32
CA THR A 396 -6.62 -4.32 1.27
C THR A 396 -7.49 -5.44 1.85
N LEU A 397 -7.16 -5.94 3.05
CA LEU A 397 -7.78 -7.14 3.62
C LEU A 397 -8.78 -6.86 4.75
N CYS A 398 -8.71 -5.68 5.41
CA CYS A 398 -9.50 -5.36 6.59
C CYS A 398 -10.36 -4.12 6.35
N GLU A 399 -11.42 -4.01 7.14
CA GLU A 399 -12.26 -2.83 7.27
C GLU A 399 -12.18 -2.26 8.69
N THR A 400 -12.64 -1.02 8.85
CA THR A 400 -12.68 -0.39 10.18
C THR A 400 -13.61 -1.17 11.10
N CYS A 401 -13.16 -1.51 12.31
CA CYS A 401 -13.96 -2.24 13.29
C CYS A 401 -15.28 -1.49 13.58
N PRO A 402 -16.44 -2.09 13.33
CA PRO A 402 -17.74 -1.43 13.55
C PRO A 402 -18.04 -1.13 15.00
N THR A 403 -17.45 -1.90 15.94
CA THR A 403 -17.68 -1.71 17.37
C THR A 403 -16.99 -0.47 17.92
N CYS A 404 -15.70 -0.25 17.59
CA CYS A 404 -14.96 0.90 18.12
C CYS A 404 -14.74 2.02 17.10
N GLY A 405 -15.18 1.84 15.85
CA GLY A 405 -14.96 2.82 14.78
C GLY A 405 -13.47 3.11 14.52
N GLY A 406 -12.58 2.14 14.78
CA GLY A 406 -11.14 2.28 14.64
C GLY A 406 -10.42 2.87 15.87
N ARG A 407 -11.13 3.17 16.96
CA ARG A 407 -10.52 3.75 18.19
C ARG A 407 -9.60 2.76 18.92
N GLY A 408 -9.83 1.44 18.78
CA GLY A 408 -9.11 0.39 19.54
C GLY A 408 -9.64 0.15 20.95
N GLU A 409 -10.48 1.04 21.47
CA GLU A 409 -11.07 0.99 22.82
C GLU A 409 -12.55 1.29 22.74
N ILE A 410 -13.32 0.75 23.72
CA ILE A 410 -14.73 1.05 23.93
C ILE A 410 -14.93 1.47 25.40
N LYS A 411 -15.99 2.21 25.68
CA LYS A 411 -16.38 2.55 27.06
C LYS A 411 -16.64 1.29 27.83
N THR A 412 -16.25 1.27 29.11
CA THR A 412 -16.61 0.16 29.99
C THR A 412 -18.13 0.14 30.24
N ALA A 413 -18.70 -1.03 30.46
CA ALA A 413 -20.13 -1.17 30.77
C ALA A 413 -20.55 -0.26 31.94
N ARG A 414 -19.68 -0.11 32.96
CA ARG A 414 -19.92 0.82 34.10
C ARG A 414 -20.01 2.29 33.65
N THR A 415 -19.16 2.72 32.74
CA THR A 415 -19.23 4.09 32.18
C THR A 415 -20.56 4.30 31.46
N VAL A 416 -21.01 3.31 30.69
CA VAL A 416 -22.29 3.34 29.97
C VAL A 416 -23.47 3.34 30.97
N CYS A 417 -23.44 2.54 32.02
CA CYS A 417 -24.45 2.58 33.10
C CYS A 417 -24.61 4.01 33.66
N TYR A 418 -23.51 4.67 33.98
CA TYR A 418 -23.57 6.03 34.52
C TYR A 418 -24.00 7.08 33.48
N GLU A 419 -23.72 6.89 32.20
CA GLU A 419 -24.28 7.72 31.14
C GLU A 419 -25.78 7.55 31.03
N ILE A 420 -26.29 6.33 31.09
CA ILE A 420 -27.72 6.01 31.07
C ILE A 420 -28.42 6.65 32.27
N LEU A 421 -27.87 6.50 33.48
CA LEU A 421 -28.47 7.12 34.67
C LEU A 421 -28.56 8.65 34.54
N ARG A 422 -27.54 9.31 34.01
CA ARG A 422 -27.59 10.74 33.73
C ARG A 422 -28.62 11.10 32.67
N GLU A 423 -28.79 10.24 31.65
CA GLU A 423 -29.80 10.43 30.61
C GLU A 423 -31.20 10.32 31.18
N VAL A 424 -31.48 9.27 31.99
CA VAL A 424 -32.79 9.10 32.69
C VAL A 424 -33.15 10.35 33.50
N VAL A 425 -32.18 10.95 34.20
CA VAL A 425 -32.42 12.18 34.98
C VAL A 425 -32.71 13.37 34.06
N ARG A 426 -32.01 13.47 32.91
CA ARG A 426 -32.28 14.53 31.90
C ARG A 426 -33.68 14.39 31.30
N GLU A 427 -34.04 13.19 30.88
CA GLU A 427 -35.35 12.87 30.31
C GLU A 427 -36.49 13.14 31.32
N TYR A 428 -36.28 12.81 32.60
CA TYR A 428 -37.22 13.15 33.67
C TYR A 428 -37.44 14.66 33.79
N HIS A 429 -36.40 15.48 33.71
CA HIS A 429 -36.55 16.93 33.76
C HIS A 429 -37.28 17.51 32.55
N GLN A 430 -37.18 16.87 31.42
CA GLN A 430 -37.81 17.27 30.16
C GLN A 430 -39.26 16.77 30.07
N PHE A 431 -39.53 15.54 30.55
CA PHE A 431 -40.81 14.85 30.44
C PHE A 431 -41.35 14.50 31.84
N LYS A 432 -41.80 15.52 32.60
CA LYS A 432 -42.27 15.33 33.99
C LYS A 432 -43.52 14.46 34.12
N ASP A 433 -44.34 14.38 33.07
CA ASP A 433 -45.58 13.59 33.03
C ASP A 433 -45.34 12.11 32.66
N ALA A 434 -44.10 11.70 32.42
CA ALA A 434 -43.73 10.32 32.15
C ALA A 434 -44.18 9.40 33.28
N LYS A 435 -44.70 8.24 32.93
CA LYS A 435 -45.13 7.23 33.90
C LYS A 435 -44.02 6.27 34.27
N GLU A 436 -43.13 5.97 33.32
CA GLU A 436 -42.09 4.98 33.42
C GLU A 436 -40.93 5.36 32.51
N PHE A 437 -39.70 4.98 32.87
CA PHE A 437 -38.55 5.04 32.00
C PHE A 437 -38.06 3.61 31.69
N ARG A 438 -37.87 3.27 30.44
CA ARG A 438 -37.34 1.98 30.03
C ARG A 438 -35.99 2.15 29.40
N ILE A 439 -35.00 1.46 29.96
CA ILE A 439 -33.64 1.41 29.49
C ILE A 439 -33.50 0.20 28.53
N LEU A 440 -33.10 0.44 27.28
CA LEU A 440 -32.66 -0.58 26.33
C LEU A 440 -31.14 -0.48 26.21
N ALA A 441 -30.44 -1.59 26.47
CA ALA A 441 -28.98 -1.64 26.37
C ALA A 441 -28.50 -3.07 26.05
N SER A 442 -27.22 -3.21 25.80
CA SER A 442 -26.59 -4.52 25.61
C SER A 442 -26.67 -5.38 26.88
N GLN A 443 -26.59 -6.71 26.70
CA GLN A 443 -26.64 -7.66 27.81
C GLN A 443 -25.62 -7.33 28.93
N SER A 444 -24.37 -6.98 28.55
CA SER A 444 -23.31 -6.67 29.53
C SER A 444 -23.62 -5.46 30.41
N VAL A 445 -24.33 -4.47 29.89
CA VAL A 445 -24.73 -3.26 30.60
C VAL A 445 -25.94 -3.58 31.53
N ILE A 446 -26.90 -4.35 31.03
CA ILE A 446 -28.07 -4.76 31.85
C ILE A 446 -27.63 -5.68 32.99
N ASP A 447 -26.74 -6.65 32.76
CA ASP A 447 -26.22 -7.52 33.82
C ASP A 447 -25.53 -6.70 34.91
N LEU A 448 -24.75 -5.68 34.54
CA LEU A 448 -24.10 -4.80 35.50
C LEU A 448 -25.11 -3.98 36.34
N PHE A 449 -26.21 -3.51 35.74
CA PHE A 449 -27.30 -2.86 36.47
C PHE A 449 -28.02 -3.79 37.42
N LEU A 450 -28.13 -5.09 37.12
CA LEU A 450 -28.77 -6.07 37.96
C LEU A 450 -27.90 -6.56 39.12
N ASP A 451 -26.57 -6.39 39.00
CA ASP A 451 -25.59 -6.85 40.01
C ASP A 451 -24.90 -5.64 40.68
N GLU A 452 -23.75 -5.20 40.19
CA GLU A 452 -22.88 -4.23 40.89
C GLU A 452 -23.48 -2.81 40.98
N GLU A 453 -24.24 -2.36 39.99
CA GLU A 453 -24.78 -1.00 39.88
C GLU A 453 -26.29 -0.93 40.23
N SER A 454 -26.84 -1.99 40.89
CA SER A 454 -28.25 -2.05 41.28
C SER A 454 -28.65 -0.98 42.30
N GLU A 455 -27.74 -0.65 43.22
CA GLU A 455 -27.96 0.42 44.21
C GLU A 455 -28.02 1.80 43.55
N ALA A 456 -27.10 2.08 42.56
CA ALA A 456 -27.08 3.33 41.82
C ALA A 456 -28.36 3.51 40.98
N LEU A 457 -28.88 2.44 40.38
CA LEU A 457 -30.13 2.43 39.63
C LEU A 457 -31.32 2.72 40.56
N ALA A 458 -31.38 2.07 41.73
CA ALA A 458 -32.42 2.28 42.74
C ALA A 458 -32.44 3.73 43.25
N LEU A 459 -31.27 4.29 43.60
CA LEU A 459 -31.14 5.68 44.04
C LEU A 459 -31.67 6.70 43.00
N VAL A 460 -31.41 6.47 41.69
CA VAL A 460 -31.97 7.33 40.65
C VAL A 460 -33.48 7.15 40.58
N GLY A 461 -34.00 5.93 40.57
CA GLY A 461 -35.44 5.65 40.57
C GLY A 461 -36.16 6.34 41.73
N ASP A 462 -35.60 6.25 42.95
CA ASP A 462 -36.14 6.91 44.15
C ASP A 462 -36.10 8.45 44.00
N SER A 463 -35.02 9.00 43.43
CA SER A 463 -34.89 10.45 43.26
C SER A 463 -35.91 11.05 42.28
N ILE A 464 -36.25 10.32 41.24
CA ILE A 464 -37.24 10.75 40.22
C ILE A 464 -38.67 10.31 40.56
N GLN A 465 -38.82 9.40 41.55
CA GLN A 465 -40.11 8.81 41.96
C GLN A 465 -40.89 8.16 40.77
N LYS A 466 -40.16 7.56 39.85
CA LYS A 466 -40.73 6.85 38.71
C LYS A 466 -40.06 5.49 38.57
N PRO A 467 -40.80 4.46 38.14
CA PRO A 467 -40.20 3.16 37.84
C PRO A 467 -39.23 3.24 36.67
N ILE A 468 -38.09 2.54 36.81
CA ILE A 468 -37.12 2.32 35.74
C ILE A 468 -37.13 0.83 35.44
N THR A 469 -37.42 0.46 34.20
CA THR A 469 -37.40 -0.92 33.74
C THR A 469 -36.21 -1.15 32.82
N LEU A 470 -35.66 -2.36 32.85
CA LEU A 470 -34.48 -2.75 32.04
C LEU A 470 -34.92 -3.74 30.97
N SER A 471 -34.41 -3.56 29.76
CA SER A 471 -34.65 -4.47 28.64
C SER A 471 -33.35 -4.67 27.87
N VAL A 472 -33.02 -5.91 27.53
CA VAL A 472 -31.86 -6.25 26.72
C VAL A 472 -32.22 -6.06 25.27
N GLU A 473 -31.34 -5.35 24.54
CA GLU A 473 -31.35 -5.28 23.07
C GLU A 473 -30.14 -6.02 22.52
N THR A 474 -30.37 -7.14 21.87
CA THR A 474 -29.33 -8.08 21.44
C THR A 474 -28.49 -7.55 20.28
N GLU A 475 -29.03 -6.61 19.49
CA GLU A 475 -28.34 -5.99 18.39
C GLU A 475 -27.42 -4.83 18.81
N TYR A 476 -27.58 -4.34 20.05
CA TYR A 476 -26.76 -3.23 20.56
C TYR A 476 -25.35 -3.69 20.94
N ASN A 477 -24.36 -2.92 20.51
CA ASN A 477 -23.02 -3.04 21.09
C ASN A 477 -22.99 -2.41 22.49
N GLN A 478 -21.90 -2.60 23.24
CA GLN A 478 -21.79 -2.15 24.64
C GLN A 478 -21.99 -0.65 24.85
N GLU A 479 -21.73 0.20 23.85
CA GLU A 479 -21.86 1.65 23.95
C GLU A 479 -23.23 2.16 23.52
N GLN A 480 -24.06 1.32 22.90
CA GLN A 480 -25.40 1.70 22.43
C GLN A 480 -26.45 1.48 23.51
N TYR A 481 -27.30 2.46 23.70
CA TYR A 481 -28.45 2.40 24.57
C TYR A 481 -29.52 3.40 24.15
N ASP A 482 -30.74 3.15 24.55
CA ASP A 482 -31.87 4.07 24.47
C ASP A 482 -32.59 4.16 25.83
N VAL A 483 -33.13 5.35 26.10
CA VAL A 483 -34.02 5.60 27.26
C VAL A 483 -35.39 5.98 26.69
N LEU A 484 -36.32 5.06 26.81
CA LEU A 484 -37.70 5.28 26.37
C LEU A 484 -38.51 5.91 27.51
N VAL A 485 -39.22 6.99 27.20
CA VAL A 485 -40.15 7.70 28.06
C VAL A 485 -41.55 7.15 27.77
N LEU A 486 -42.22 6.55 28.78
CA LEU A 486 -43.51 5.84 28.67
C LEU A 486 -44.59 6.47 29.51
#